data_17b2946280187b62b149e3ffb1b6b4a4
#
_entry.id   17b2946280187b62b149e3ffb1b6b4a4
#
_cell.length_a   1.000
_cell.length_b   1.000
_cell.length_c   1.000
_cell.angle_alpha   90.00
_cell.angle_beta   90.00
_cell.angle_gamma   90.00
#
_symmetry.space_group_name_H-M   'P 1'
#
loop_
_entity.id
_entity.type
_entity.pdbx_description
1 polymer ?
#
loop_
_entity_poly.entity_id
_entity_poly.type
_entity_poly.pdbx_seq_one_letter_code
_entity_poly.pdbx_strand_id
1 'polypeptide(L)'
;MINLTRLYCDVAQPMDHLRYGRGHGAPTTAAERRPIVVWNITRRCNLKCLHCYQDSDSKFYPGELSWDQCAGVVDDLAQFKVPALLLSGGEPMIHPKFF
;
A
#
# COMPACT_ATOMS: atom_id res chain seq x y z
N MET A 1 1.02 0.14 -13.92
CA MET A 1 2.41 0.65 -13.85
C MET A 1 3.30 -0.32 -14.60
N ILE A 2 4.09 0.15 -15.56
CA ILE A 2 4.96 -0.70 -16.40
C ILE A 2 6.25 -0.95 -15.61
N ASN A 3 6.69 -2.22 -15.56
CA ASN A 3 8.00 -2.56 -15.01
C ASN A 3 9.07 -2.36 -16.09
N LEU A 4 9.79 -1.26 -15.99
CA LEU A 4 10.83 -0.91 -16.98
C LEU A 4 11.99 -1.92 -16.99
N THR A 5 12.36 -2.47 -15.84
CA THR A 5 13.44 -3.47 -15.75
C THR A 5 13.08 -4.72 -16.54
N ARG A 6 11.84 -5.21 -16.40
CA ARG A 6 11.37 -6.34 -17.17
C ARG A 6 11.28 -6.04 -18.66
N LEU A 7 10.83 -4.83 -18.99
CA LEU A 7 10.68 -4.41 -20.40
C LEU A 7 12.03 -4.31 -21.13
N TYR A 8 13.06 -3.77 -20.45
CA TYR A 8 14.35 -3.50 -21.07
C TYR A 8 15.40 -4.60 -20.87
N CYS A 9 15.34 -5.31 -19.75
CA CYS A 9 16.38 -6.27 -19.36
C CYS A 9 15.89 -7.72 -19.42
N ASP A 10 14.61 -7.93 -19.67
CA ASP A 10 13.93 -9.25 -19.61
C ASP A 10 14.19 -10.03 -18.31
N VAL A 11 14.46 -9.29 -17.22
CA VAL A 11 14.75 -9.85 -15.91
C VAL A 11 13.51 -9.81 -15.04
N ALA A 12 13.01 -10.98 -14.66
CA ALA A 12 11.93 -11.08 -13.67
C ALA A 12 12.49 -10.83 -12.25
N GLN A 13 11.83 -9.92 -11.53
CA GLN A 13 12.14 -9.68 -10.12
C GLN A 13 11.35 -10.63 -9.22
N PRO A 14 11.87 -11.04 -8.06
CA PRO A 14 11.15 -11.93 -7.13
C PRO A 14 9.76 -11.45 -6.73
N MET A 15 9.53 -10.14 -6.74
CA MET A 15 8.24 -9.53 -6.39
C MET A 15 7.30 -9.30 -7.58
N ASP A 16 7.68 -9.66 -8.78
CA ASP A 16 6.83 -9.45 -9.97
C ASP A 16 5.52 -10.25 -9.88
N HIS A 17 5.52 -11.37 -9.15
CA HIS A 17 4.31 -12.15 -8.92
C HIS A 17 3.22 -11.38 -8.14
N LEU A 18 3.59 -10.39 -7.33
CA LEU A 18 2.63 -9.53 -6.63
C LEU A 18 1.91 -8.58 -7.58
N ARG A 19 2.56 -8.19 -8.67
CA ARG A 19 2.03 -7.21 -9.63
C ARG A 19 1.42 -7.85 -10.86
N TYR A 20 2.04 -8.91 -11.37
CA TYR A 20 1.72 -9.46 -12.69
C TYR A 20 1.14 -10.86 -12.65
N GLY A 21 0.93 -11.40 -11.45
CA GLY A 21 0.45 -12.77 -11.25
C GLY A 21 1.53 -13.82 -11.48
N ARG A 22 1.19 -15.04 -11.16
CA ARG A 22 2.04 -16.21 -11.43
C ARG A 22 2.27 -16.31 -12.92
N GLY A 23 3.53 -16.51 -13.31
CA GLY A 23 4.02 -16.53 -14.68
C GLY A 23 3.12 -17.21 -15.71
N HIS A 24 3.38 -16.95 -16.95
CA HIS A 24 2.70 -17.32 -18.20
C HIS A 24 1.91 -18.64 -18.19
N GLY A 25 0.76 -18.73 -17.50
CA GLY A 25 0.13 -20.04 -17.42
C GLY A 25 -1.36 -20.12 -17.27
N ALA A 26 -2.04 -19.12 -16.80
CA ALA A 26 -3.50 -19.13 -16.79
C ALA A 26 -4.06 -17.69 -16.79
N PRO A 27 -5.03 -17.39 -17.67
CA PRO A 27 -5.77 -16.15 -17.58
C PRO A 27 -6.59 -16.17 -16.29
N THR A 28 -6.08 -15.56 -15.21
CA THR A 28 -6.88 -15.29 -14.03
C THR A 28 -7.91 -14.24 -14.37
N THR A 29 -9.16 -14.52 -14.12
CA THR A 29 -10.24 -13.52 -14.28
C THR A 29 -9.98 -12.33 -13.35
N ALA A 30 -10.53 -11.16 -13.69
CA ALA A 30 -10.43 -9.99 -12.82
C ALA A 30 -10.97 -10.26 -11.39
N ALA A 31 -11.95 -11.16 -11.25
CA ALA A 31 -12.52 -11.59 -9.97
C ALA A 31 -11.53 -12.39 -9.10
N GLU A 32 -10.59 -13.09 -9.71
CA GLU A 32 -9.56 -13.87 -8.99
C GLU A 32 -8.36 -13.01 -8.58
N ARG A 33 -8.18 -11.87 -9.23
CA ARG A 33 -7.10 -10.93 -8.92
C ARG A 33 -7.52 -10.05 -7.76
N ARG A 34 -6.88 -10.22 -6.62
CA ARG A 34 -7.06 -9.31 -5.50
C ARG A 34 -6.28 -8.02 -5.72
N PRO A 35 -6.82 -6.86 -5.35
CA PRO A 35 -6.13 -5.58 -5.50
C PRO A 35 -4.93 -5.50 -4.56
N ILE A 36 -3.89 -4.79 -5.00
CA ILE A 36 -2.90 -4.23 -4.09
C ILE A 36 -3.53 -3.01 -3.44
N VAL A 37 -3.51 -2.95 -2.13
CA VAL A 37 -4.11 -1.86 -1.37
C VAL A 37 -3.02 -0.88 -0.95
N VAL A 38 -3.26 0.40 -1.16
CA VAL A 38 -2.47 1.49 -0.58
C VAL A 38 -3.35 2.18 0.46
N TRP A 39 -2.88 2.23 1.69
CA TRP A 39 -3.62 2.83 2.79
C TRP A 39 -2.84 4.01 3.38
N ASN A 40 -3.44 5.18 3.31
CA ASN A 40 -2.95 6.38 3.97
C ASN A 40 -3.38 6.33 5.44
N ILE A 41 -2.56 5.72 6.29
CA ILE A 41 -2.88 5.44 7.69
C ILE A 41 -2.93 6.69 8.56
N THR A 42 -2.19 7.72 8.21
CA THR A 42 -2.16 9.00 8.90
C THR A 42 -1.92 10.15 7.93
N ARG A 43 -2.41 11.32 8.26
CA ARG A 43 -2.06 12.56 7.56
C ARG A 43 -0.93 13.34 8.24
N ARG A 44 -0.55 12.94 9.46
CA ARG A 44 0.56 13.57 10.17
C ARG A 44 1.87 13.26 9.47
N CYS A 45 2.78 14.25 9.45
CA CYS A 45 4.09 14.12 8.83
C CYS A 45 5.10 15.03 9.51
N ASN A 46 6.31 14.55 9.72
CA ASN A 46 7.44 15.35 10.20
C ASN A 46 8.33 15.87 9.06
N LEU A 47 7.96 15.56 7.81
CA LEU A 47 8.67 16.02 6.60
C LEU A 47 7.97 17.21 5.97
N LYS A 48 8.71 17.97 5.15
CA LYS A 48 8.26 19.17 4.43
C LYS A 48 8.53 19.02 2.93
N CYS A 49 7.97 18.00 2.31
CA CYS A 49 8.17 17.74 0.89
C CYS A 49 7.49 18.80 0.02
N LEU A 50 8.20 19.37 -0.93
CA LEU A 50 7.68 20.38 -1.86
C LEU A 50 6.54 19.86 -2.74
N HIS A 51 6.51 18.55 -2.99
CA HIS A 51 5.51 17.88 -3.83
C HIS A 51 4.53 17.03 -3.02
N CYS A 52 4.22 17.44 -1.78
CA CYS A 52 3.30 16.70 -0.93
C CYS A 52 1.87 16.77 -1.49
N TYR A 53 1.37 15.65 -1.99
CA TYR A 53 0.00 15.56 -2.55
C TYR A 53 -1.09 15.56 -1.47
N GLN A 54 -0.73 15.25 -0.21
CA GLN A 54 -1.68 15.19 0.91
C GLN A 54 -1.74 16.49 1.72
N ASP A 55 -0.89 17.45 1.45
CA ASP A 55 -0.73 18.63 2.28
C ASP A 55 -0.58 18.26 3.77
N SER A 56 0.34 17.34 4.02
CA SER A 56 0.61 16.78 5.35
C SER A 56 1.43 17.74 6.19
N ASP A 57 1.16 17.76 7.51
CA ASP A 57 1.89 18.58 8.47
C ASP A 57 2.01 17.83 9.81
N SER A 58 2.79 18.34 10.73
CA SER A 58 2.99 17.77 12.07
C SER A 58 1.79 17.95 13.02
N LYS A 59 0.75 18.66 12.59
CA LYS A 59 -0.46 18.91 13.40
C LYS A 59 -1.32 17.65 13.57
N PHE A 60 -2.20 17.68 14.56
CA PHE A 60 -3.23 16.68 14.73
C PHE A 60 -4.32 16.83 13.68
N TYR A 61 -4.77 15.73 13.10
CA TYR A 61 -5.90 15.69 12.17
C TYR A 61 -7.06 14.95 12.83
N PRO A 62 -8.20 15.61 13.07
CA PRO A 62 -9.38 14.96 13.61
C PRO A 62 -9.96 13.96 12.61
N GLY A 63 -10.49 12.83 13.11
CA GLY A 63 -11.10 11.81 12.27
C GLY A 63 -10.15 10.73 11.76
N GLU A 64 -8.88 10.72 12.16
CA GLU A 64 -8.02 9.56 11.97
C GLU A 64 -8.57 8.36 12.75
N LEU A 65 -8.42 7.16 12.19
CA LEU A 65 -8.90 5.93 12.80
C LEU A 65 -8.19 5.66 14.13
N SER A 66 -8.94 5.14 15.10
CA SER A 66 -8.35 4.59 16.33
C SER A 66 -7.55 3.32 16.01
N TRP A 67 -6.71 2.89 16.96
CA TRP A 67 -5.94 1.66 16.80
C TRP A 67 -6.83 0.44 16.55
N ASP A 68 -7.92 0.29 17.29
CA ASP A 68 -8.84 -0.85 17.14
C ASP A 68 -9.51 -0.84 15.77
N GLN A 69 -9.84 0.34 15.25
CA GLN A 69 -10.35 0.48 13.89
C GLN A 69 -9.29 0.13 12.85
N CYS A 70 -8.05 0.55 13.05
CA CYS A 70 -6.93 0.18 12.18
C CYS A 70 -6.71 -1.34 12.17
N ALA A 71 -6.73 -1.99 13.33
CA ALA A 71 -6.63 -3.44 13.44
C ALA A 71 -7.76 -4.14 12.68
N GLY A 72 -9.00 -3.67 12.86
CA GLY A 72 -10.15 -4.19 12.11
C GLY A 72 -9.98 -4.10 10.59
N VAL A 73 -9.44 -2.98 10.09
CA VAL A 73 -9.14 -2.83 8.65
C VAL A 73 -8.09 -3.86 8.20
N VAL A 74 -7.05 -4.10 8.99
CA VAL A 74 -6.02 -5.10 8.65
C VAL A 74 -6.63 -6.51 8.62
N ASP A 75 -7.48 -6.85 9.58
CA ASP A 75 -8.17 -8.14 9.63
C ASP A 75 -9.09 -8.34 8.42
N ASP A 76 -9.84 -7.32 8.03
CA ASP A 76 -10.70 -7.35 6.83
C ASP A 76 -9.87 -7.54 5.55
N LEU A 77 -8.75 -6.82 5.43
CA LEU A 77 -7.84 -6.98 4.29
C LEU A 77 -7.20 -8.36 4.24
N ALA A 78 -6.88 -8.94 5.40
CA ALA A 78 -6.37 -10.30 5.49
C ALA A 78 -7.43 -11.33 5.08
N GLN A 79 -8.67 -11.19 5.54
CA GLN A 79 -9.79 -12.03 5.11
C GLN A 79 -10.07 -11.90 3.61
N PHE A 80 -9.98 -10.71 3.09
CA PHE A 80 -10.11 -10.45 1.65
C PHE A 80 -8.92 -10.99 0.84
N LYS A 81 -7.84 -11.42 1.52
CA LYS A 81 -6.62 -12.00 0.92
C LYS A 81 -5.93 -11.04 -0.05
N VAL A 82 -5.78 -9.78 0.32
CA VAL A 82 -4.98 -8.84 -0.49
C VAL A 82 -3.54 -9.32 -0.59
N PRO A 83 -2.93 -9.29 -1.77
CA PRO A 83 -1.57 -9.81 -1.96
C PRO A 83 -0.50 -8.89 -1.35
N ALA A 84 -0.80 -7.61 -1.20
CA ALA A 84 0.08 -6.64 -0.58
C ALA A 84 -0.70 -5.43 -0.05
N LEU A 85 -0.29 -4.96 1.13
CA LEU A 85 -0.73 -3.72 1.73
C LEU A 85 0.47 -2.76 1.80
N LEU A 86 0.36 -1.60 1.17
CA LEU A 86 1.34 -0.53 1.26
C LEU A 86 0.81 0.52 2.24
N LEU A 87 1.51 0.72 3.33
CA LEU A 87 1.22 1.80 4.26
C LEU A 87 1.85 3.09 3.74
N SER A 88 1.05 4.12 3.67
CA SER A 88 1.39 5.44 3.16
C SER A 88 0.67 6.50 3.99
N GLY A 89 0.64 7.73 3.50
CA GLY A 89 -0.03 8.84 4.15
C GLY A 89 0.87 10.06 4.20
N GLY A 90 0.91 10.74 5.35
CA GLY A 90 1.99 11.65 5.68
C GLY A 90 3.28 10.84 5.85
N GLU A 91 3.73 10.64 7.09
CA GLU A 91 4.81 9.71 7.39
C GLU A 91 4.26 8.58 8.27
N PRO A 92 4.01 7.38 7.73
CA PRO A 92 3.38 6.30 8.48
C PRO A 92 4.20 5.86 9.70
N MET A 93 5.53 5.96 9.64
CA MET A 93 6.42 5.53 10.75
C MET A 93 6.28 6.39 12.00
N ILE A 94 5.71 7.59 11.93
CA ILE A 94 5.41 8.39 13.12
C ILE A 94 4.05 8.04 13.76
N HIS A 95 3.30 7.13 13.16
CA HIS A 95 2.05 6.67 13.77
C HIS A 95 2.37 5.91 15.08
N PRO A 96 1.71 6.23 16.21
CA PRO A 96 2.10 5.71 17.54
C PRO A 96 2.10 4.19 17.68
N LYS A 97 1.43 3.50 16.79
CA LYS A 97 1.26 2.03 16.79
C LYS A 97 1.74 1.40 15.48
N PHE A 98 2.73 2.01 14.85
CA PHE A 98 3.27 1.45 13.60
C PHE A 98 4.14 0.21 13.84
N PHE A 99 4.82 0.16 15.00
CA PHE A 99 5.68 -0.96 15.42
C PHE A 99 5.06 -1.74 16.58
#